data_3fcfadf943dabc5514f5de8ac9de4cfc
#
_entry.id   3fcfadf943dabc5514f5de8ac9de4cfc
#
_cell.length_a   1.000
_cell.length_b   1.000
_cell.length_c   1.000
_cell.angle_alpha   90.00
_cell.angle_beta   90.00
_cell.angle_gamma   90.00
#
_symmetry.space_group_name_H-M   'P 1'
#
loop_
_entity.id
_entity.type
_entity.pdbx_description
1 polymer ?
#
loop_
_entity_poly.entity_id
_entity_poly.type
_entity_poly.pdbx_seq_one_letter_code
_entity_poly.pdbx_strand_id
1 'polypeptide(L)'
;MISLDPRTKIILFIVLFVLIFIVTDYYYFLTLIIVAFIITLFNKNGKRFLKSLIKFIPILLIAFIMWSLFHNWSLFHINSTESSGTSIGIFMTIRLLALISVSLSFLLTIKPEELIKALEILNFPYTIAFTLGLTLRYVSTISEEYNIIKEAQTSRGLELDSGFLLKRIKNYTYVLIPLLIRSIETAEKLVLAMELKAFSLRKNRHRTIHKLKPLDYILIIFSLIILGLSIAYYTLKVI
;
A
#
# COMPACT_ATOMS: atom_id res chain seq x y z
N MET A 1 2.53 3.78 -22.78
CA MET A 1 2.23 3.22 -21.43
C MET A 1 1.92 1.75 -21.60
N ILE A 2 2.73 0.87 -21.06
CA ILE A 2 2.41 -0.57 -21.03
C ILE A 2 1.32 -0.72 -19.97
N SER A 3 0.06 -0.85 -20.41
CA SER A 3 -1.05 -1.11 -19.49
C SER A 3 -1.00 -2.58 -19.09
N LEU A 4 -0.21 -2.86 -18.05
CA LEU A 4 -0.20 -4.18 -17.40
C LEU A 4 -1.52 -4.38 -16.66
N ASP A 5 -2.03 -5.60 -16.67
CA ASP A 5 -3.23 -5.95 -15.93
C ASP A 5 -3.02 -5.73 -14.41
N PRO A 6 -4.04 -5.22 -13.70
CA PRO A 6 -3.94 -4.99 -12.25
C PRO A 6 -3.54 -6.24 -11.43
N ARG A 7 -3.94 -7.42 -11.87
CA ARG A 7 -3.56 -8.71 -11.22
C ARG A 7 -2.06 -8.94 -11.29
N THR A 8 -1.46 -8.75 -12.48
CA THR A 8 -0.04 -8.96 -12.73
C THR A 8 0.78 -8.05 -11.84
N LYS A 9 0.37 -6.78 -11.69
CA LYS A 9 1.02 -5.82 -10.81
C LYS A 9 1.00 -6.30 -9.35
N ILE A 10 -0.16 -6.74 -8.84
CA ILE A 10 -0.27 -7.21 -7.44
C ILE A 10 0.59 -8.43 -7.20
N ILE A 11 0.52 -9.45 -8.08
CA ILE A 11 1.30 -10.68 -7.92
C ILE A 11 2.81 -10.36 -7.94
N LEU A 12 3.25 -9.50 -8.87
CA LEU A 12 4.65 -9.09 -8.98
C LEU A 12 5.13 -8.40 -7.70
N PHE A 13 4.34 -7.48 -7.13
CA PHE A 13 4.72 -6.81 -5.89
C PHE A 13 4.69 -7.74 -4.68
N ILE A 14 3.74 -8.68 -4.59
CA ILE A 14 3.72 -9.69 -3.53
C ILE A 14 5.00 -10.55 -3.61
N VAL A 15 5.39 -10.99 -4.81
CA VAL A 15 6.62 -11.74 -5.01
C VAL A 15 7.84 -10.93 -4.57
N LEU A 16 7.94 -9.65 -4.95
CA LEU A 16 9.03 -8.77 -4.53
C LEU A 16 9.09 -8.61 -3.01
N PHE A 17 7.94 -8.48 -2.34
CA PHE A 17 7.87 -8.42 -0.88
C PHE A 17 8.36 -9.71 -0.23
N VAL A 18 7.90 -10.85 -0.71
CA VAL A 18 8.29 -12.16 -0.17
C VAL A 18 9.79 -12.39 -0.36
N LEU A 19 10.35 -12.00 -1.50
CA LEU A 19 11.79 -12.09 -1.78
C LEU A 19 12.64 -11.33 -0.77
N ILE A 20 12.21 -10.15 -0.29
CA ILE A 20 12.96 -9.37 0.73
C ILE A 20 13.09 -10.14 2.05
N PHE A 21 12.13 -11.01 2.39
CA PHE A 21 12.18 -11.79 3.62
C PHE A 21 13.00 -13.07 3.50
N ILE A 22 13.01 -13.69 2.31
CA ILE A 22 13.72 -14.95 2.06
C ILE A 22 15.22 -14.69 1.87
N VAL A 23 15.56 -13.61 1.19
CA VAL A 23 16.93 -13.32 0.76
C VAL A 23 17.74 -12.68 1.89
N THR A 24 18.98 -13.14 2.08
CA THR A 24 19.92 -12.65 3.10
C THR A 24 21.18 -12.02 2.51
N ASP A 25 21.37 -12.01 1.19
CA ASP A 25 22.57 -11.47 0.54
C ASP A 25 22.38 -10.02 0.09
N TYR A 26 23.41 -9.18 0.28
CA TYR A 26 23.41 -7.74 -0.04
C TYR A 26 23.12 -7.44 -1.52
N TYR A 27 23.67 -8.23 -2.43
CA TYR A 27 23.52 -8.02 -3.88
C TYR A 27 22.07 -8.13 -4.34
N TYR A 28 21.29 -9.03 -3.74
CA TYR A 28 19.87 -9.18 -4.07
C TYR A 28 19.03 -7.98 -3.63
N PHE A 29 19.33 -7.37 -2.49
CA PHE A 29 18.62 -6.15 -2.08
C PHE A 29 18.87 -5.00 -3.05
N LEU A 30 20.13 -4.85 -3.55
CA LEU A 30 20.44 -3.87 -4.59
C LEU A 30 19.67 -4.15 -5.88
N THR A 31 19.59 -5.39 -6.32
CA THR A 31 18.81 -5.74 -7.53
C THR A 31 17.31 -5.45 -7.34
N LEU A 32 16.73 -5.73 -6.16
CA LEU A 32 15.33 -5.41 -5.87
C LEU A 32 15.06 -3.90 -5.90
N ILE A 33 15.97 -3.07 -5.36
CA ILE A 33 15.87 -1.61 -5.41
C ILE A 33 15.91 -1.12 -6.86
N ILE A 34 16.82 -1.66 -7.67
CA ILE A 34 16.94 -1.31 -9.10
C ILE A 34 15.66 -1.71 -9.85
N VAL A 35 15.13 -2.91 -9.61
CA VAL A 35 13.88 -3.37 -10.24
C VAL A 35 12.71 -2.47 -9.84
N ALA A 36 12.56 -2.12 -8.56
CA ALA A 36 11.54 -1.19 -8.10
C ALA A 36 11.67 0.19 -8.77
N PHE A 37 12.89 0.68 -8.95
CA PHE A 37 13.15 1.95 -9.64
C PHE A 37 12.78 1.86 -11.13
N ILE A 38 13.15 0.79 -11.81
CA ILE A 38 12.81 0.56 -13.23
C ILE A 38 11.29 0.55 -13.41
N ILE A 39 10.54 -0.17 -12.56
CA ILE A 39 9.08 -0.22 -12.61
C ILE A 39 8.47 1.19 -12.50
N THR A 40 8.98 2.04 -11.60
CA THR A 40 8.49 3.42 -11.44
C THR A 40 8.89 4.33 -12.59
N LEU A 41 10.04 4.12 -13.22
CA LEU A 41 10.46 4.84 -14.42
C LEU A 41 9.50 4.58 -15.59
N PHE A 42 9.11 3.32 -15.83
CA PHE A 42 8.15 2.97 -16.87
C PHE A 42 6.78 3.66 -16.67
N ASN A 43 6.39 3.93 -15.43
CA ASN A 43 5.16 4.65 -15.09
C ASN A 43 5.31 6.18 -15.07
N LYS A 44 6.43 6.74 -15.56
CA LYS A 44 6.75 8.19 -15.55
C LYS A 44 6.77 8.84 -14.16
N ASN A 45 6.80 8.05 -13.10
CA ASN A 45 6.81 8.52 -11.72
C ASN A 45 8.20 8.53 -11.07
N GLY A 46 9.28 8.32 -11.83
CA GLY A 46 10.64 8.20 -11.30
C GLY A 46 11.11 9.41 -10.49
N LYS A 47 10.77 10.65 -10.91
CA LYS A 47 11.10 11.86 -10.13
C LYS A 47 10.38 11.89 -8.77
N ARG A 48 9.12 11.43 -8.72
CA ARG A 48 8.34 11.34 -7.47
C ARG A 48 8.92 10.27 -6.55
N PHE A 49 9.33 9.15 -7.12
CA PHE A 49 9.97 8.06 -6.38
C PHE A 49 11.25 8.54 -5.69
N LEU A 50 12.19 9.16 -6.42
CA LEU A 50 13.43 9.70 -5.86
C LEU A 50 13.14 10.76 -4.77
N LYS A 51 12.25 11.71 -5.04
CA LYS A 51 11.87 12.73 -4.06
C LYS A 51 11.25 12.12 -2.80
N SER A 52 10.49 11.04 -2.93
CA SER A 52 9.91 10.33 -1.79
C SER A 52 10.97 9.54 -1.03
N LEU A 53 11.91 8.85 -1.71
CA LEU A 53 13.02 8.15 -1.06
C LEU A 53 13.88 9.09 -0.21
N ILE A 54 14.18 10.29 -0.70
CA ILE A 54 14.95 11.30 0.04
C ILE A 54 14.27 11.65 1.38
N LYS A 55 12.94 11.68 1.42
CA LYS A 55 12.20 11.95 2.67
C LYS A 55 12.35 10.84 3.72
N PHE A 56 12.69 9.63 3.30
CA PHE A 56 12.92 8.50 4.23
C PHE A 56 14.36 8.40 4.74
N ILE A 57 15.30 9.24 4.23
CA ILE A 57 16.70 9.25 4.70
C ILE A 57 16.81 9.40 6.22
N PRO A 58 16.10 10.32 6.90
CA PRO A 58 16.26 10.45 8.35
C PRO A 58 15.84 9.18 9.11
N ILE A 59 14.80 8.47 8.63
CA ILE A 59 14.38 7.20 9.22
C ILE A 59 15.45 6.12 9.02
N LEU A 60 16.06 6.08 7.83
CA LEU A 60 17.16 5.14 7.54
C LEU A 60 18.40 5.40 8.42
N LEU A 61 18.72 6.66 8.68
CA LEU A 61 19.83 7.03 9.58
C LEU A 61 19.53 6.60 11.02
N ILE A 62 18.33 6.86 11.52
CA ILE A 62 17.91 6.41 12.85
C ILE A 62 17.95 4.89 12.95
N ALA A 63 17.45 4.18 11.95
CA ALA A 63 17.48 2.72 11.90
C ALA A 63 18.92 2.19 11.94
N PHE A 64 19.83 2.78 11.15
CA PHE A 64 21.25 2.41 11.15
C PHE A 64 21.87 2.58 12.54
N ILE A 65 21.68 3.73 13.18
CA ILE A 65 22.22 4.01 14.51
C ILE A 65 21.65 3.04 15.55
N MET A 66 20.32 2.82 15.52
CA MET A 66 19.66 1.91 16.44
C MET A 66 20.19 0.47 16.32
N TRP A 67 20.25 -0.07 15.11
CA TRP A 67 20.75 -1.44 14.89
C TRP A 67 22.25 -1.57 15.19
N SER A 68 23.05 -0.54 14.90
CA SER A 68 24.48 -0.55 15.18
C SER A 68 24.79 -0.52 16.68
N LEU A 69 24.04 0.30 17.46
CA LEU A 69 24.27 0.48 18.91
C LEU A 69 23.63 -0.62 19.74
N PHE A 70 22.40 -1.01 19.41
CA PHE A 70 21.62 -1.98 20.20
C PHE A 70 21.80 -3.45 19.80
N HIS A 71 22.72 -3.74 18.86
CA HIS A 71 22.97 -5.11 18.44
C HIS A 71 23.36 -6.03 19.62
N ASN A 72 24.20 -5.57 20.54
CA ASN A 72 24.64 -6.35 21.69
C ASN A 72 23.56 -6.55 22.76
N TRP A 73 22.45 -5.78 22.69
CA TRP A 73 21.36 -5.84 23.66
C TRP A 73 20.10 -6.55 23.12
N SER A 74 20.10 -6.95 21.87
CA SER A 74 18.96 -7.63 21.29
C SER A 74 18.92 -9.11 21.68
N LEU A 75 17.76 -9.57 22.16
CA LEU A 75 17.44 -10.98 22.41
C LEU A 75 17.44 -11.83 21.11
N PHE A 76 17.60 -11.21 19.97
CA PHE A 76 17.76 -11.87 18.68
C PHE A 76 19.24 -12.09 18.38
N HIS A 77 19.87 -13.03 19.08
CA HIS A 77 21.14 -13.60 18.68
C HIS A 77 20.92 -14.34 17.35
N ILE A 78 21.04 -13.62 16.25
CA ILE A 78 21.31 -14.27 14.97
C ILE A 78 22.74 -14.79 15.10
N ASN A 79 22.86 -16.11 15.20
CA ASN A 79 24.12 -16.86 15.31
C ASN A 79 25.12 -16.42 14.24
N SER A 80 25.88 -15.40 14.53
CA SER A 80 27.04 -14.99 13.72
C SER A 80 28.15 -14.56 14.67
N THR A 81 28.93 -15.57 15.02
CA THR A 81 30.30 -15.38 15.49
C THR A 81 30.99 -14.32 14.61
N GLU A 82 31.44 -13.21 15.21
CA GLU A 82 32.34 -12.19 14.63
C GLU A 82 31.78 -11.07 13.74
N SER A 83 30.47 -10.87 13.54
CA SER A 83 30.01 -9.69 12.82
C SER A 83 30.00 -8.46 13.74
N SER A 84 30.76 -7.42 13.39
CA SER A 84 30.71 -6.14 14.10
C SER A 84 29.30 -5.55 14.05
N GLY A 85 28.83 -4.88 15.12
CA GLY A 85 27.51 -4.27 15.16
C GLY A 85 27.21 -3.34 13.97
N THR A 86 28.25 -2.75 13.38
CA THR A 86 28.17 -1.92 12.16
C THR A 86 27.78 -2.71 10.91
N SER A 87 28.29 -3.96 10.75
CA SER A 87 27.94 -4.79 9.58
C SER A 87 26.47 -5.21 9.60
N ILE A 88 25.94 -5.52 10.77
CA ILE A 88 24.52 -5.84 10.95
C ILE A 88 23.65 -4.59 10.76
N GLY A 89 24.10 -3.45 11.29
CA GLY A 89 23.44 -2.17 11.06
C GLY A 89 23.30 -1.83 9.58
N ILE A 90 24.36 -2.01 8.79
CA ILE A 90 24.34 -1.81 7.34
C ILE A 90 23.37 -2.77 6.66
N PHE A 91 23.43 -4.06 6.99
CA PHE A 91 22.55 -5.09 6.43
C PHE A 91 21.07 -4.77 6.66
N MET A 92 20.68 -4.47 7.89
CA MET A 92 19.29 -4.16 8.25
C MET A 92 18.83 -2.84 7.61
N THR A 93 19.70 -1.86 7.49
CA THR A 93 19.39 -0.58 6.83
C THR A 93 19.15 -0.75 5.33
N ILE A 94 19.98 -1.54 4.65
CA ILE A 94 19.79 -1.85 3.22
C ILE A 94 18.49 -2.64 3.01
N ARG A 95 18.18 -3.60 3.89
CA ARG A 95 16.92 -4.34 3.87
C ARG A 95 15.71 -3.42 4.05
N LEU A 96 15.77 -2.48 5.01
CA LEU A 96 14.73 -1.49 5.24
C LEU A 96 14.56 -0.58 4.01
N LEU A 97 15.68 -0.15 3.39
CA LEU A 97 15.66 0.65 2.16
C LEU A 97 15.02 -0.11 1.01
N ALA A 98 15.28 -1.40 0.86
CA ALA A 98 14.63 -2.26 -0.14
C ALA A 98 13.11 -2.36 0.11
N LEU A 99 12.68 -2.57 1.36
CA LEU A 99 11.27 -2.56 1.76
C LEU A 99 10.57 -1.25 1.40
N ILE A 100 11.17 -0.12 1.77
CA ILE A 100 10.64 1.21 1.45
C ILE A 100 10.56 1.42 -0.06
N SER A 101 11.60 1.01 -0.80
CA SER A 101 11.65 1.17 -2.27
C SER A 101 10.56 0.37 -2.96
N VAL A 102 10.35 -0.90 -2.59
CA VAL A 102 9.29 -1.74 -3.16
C VAL A 102 7.91 -1.20 -2.78
N SER A 103 7.71 -0.79 -1.52
CA SER A 103 6.44 -0.19 -1.07
C SER A 103 6.10 1.09 -1.81
N LEU A 104 7.06 2.00 -1.98
CA LEU A 104 6.88 3.23 -2.75
C LEU A 104 6.58 2.95 -4.22
N SER A 105 7.28 1.98 -4.82
CA SER A 105 7.03 1.57 -6.19
C SER A 105 5.60 1.05 -6.36
N PHE A 106 5.10 0.24 -5.42
CA PHE A 106 3.73 -0.23 -5.38
C PHE A 106 2.72 0.93 -5.33
N LEU A 107 2.87 1.84 -4.36
CA LEU A 107 1.97 2.98 -4.17
C LEU A 107 1.94 3.93 -5.38
N LEU A 108 3.07 4.13 -6.06
CA LEU A 108 3.17 5.00 -7.22
C LEU A 108 2.67 4.34 -8.52
N THR A 109 2.61 3.01 -8.54
CA THR A 109 2.27 2.23 -9.75
C THR A 109 0.80 1.81 -9.79
N ILE A 110 0.20 1.51 -8.63
CA ILE A 110 -1.17 0.98 -8.54
C ILE A 110 -2.10 2.04 -7.97
N LYS A 111 -3.19 2.30 -8.70
CA LYS A 111 -4.28 3.13 -8.21
C LYS A 111 -5.23 2.29 -7.35
N PRO A 112 -5.86 2.87 -6.31
CA PRO A 112 -6.84 2.15 -5.48
C PRO A 112 -7.97 1.49 -6.28
N GLU A 113 -8.42 2.14 -7.36
CA GLU A 113 -9.45 1.61 -8.26
C GLU A 113 -8.99 0.35 -9.02
N GLU A 114 -7.70 0.29 -9.42
CA GLU A 114 -7.11 -0.88 -10.06
C GLU A 114 -7.01 -2.05 -9.08
N LEU A 115 -6.73 -1.75 -7.81
CA LEU A 115 -6.64 -2.76 -6.75
C LEU A 115 -8.00 -3.44 -6.52
N ILE A 116 -9.08 -2.68 -6.49
CA ILE A 116 -10.44 -3.24 -6.37
C ILE A 116 -10.79 -4.12 -7.58
N LYS A 117 -10.49 -3.65 -8.79
CA LYS A 117 -10.70 -4.47 -10.00
C LYS A 117 -9.93 -5.78 -9.94
N ALA A 118 -8.68 -5.74 -9.45
CA ALA A 118 -7.88 -6.95 -9.29
C ALA A 118 -8.49 -7.93 -8.28
N LEU A 119 -9.01 -7.44 -7.15
CA LEU A 119 -9.69 -8.27 -6.14
C LEU A 119 -10.94 -8.94 -6.71
N GLU A 120 -11.77 -8.20 -7.48
CA GLU A 120 -12.95 -8.76 -8.15
C GLU A 120 -12.59 -9.91 -9.08
N ILE A 121 -11.47 -9.76 -9.79
CA ILE A 121 -11.01 -10.74 -10.75
C ILE A 121 -10.34 -11.94 -10.06
N LEU A 122 -9.67 -11.76 -8.90
CA LEU A 122 -9.05 -12.82 -8.10
C LEU A 122 -10.07 -13.70 -7.34
N ASN A 123 -11.34 -13.69 -7.74
CA ASN A 123 -12.42 -14.49 -7.13
C ASN A 123 -12.76 -14.12 -5.68
N PHE A 124 -12.42 -12.92 -5.22
CA PHE A 124 -12.97 -12.43 -3.97
C PHE A 124 -14.51 -12.35 -4.03
N PRO A 125 -15.22 -12.53 -2.91
CA PRO A 125 -16.66 -12.39 -2.87
C PRO A 125 -17.07 -11.04 -3.45
N TYR A 126 -18.01 -11.07 -4.40
CA TYR A 126 -18.47 -9.86 -5.09
C TYR A 126 -18.90 -8.75 -4.13
N THR A 127 -19.53 -9.12 -3.02
CA THR A 127 -19.97 -8.17 -1.99
C THR A 127 -18.80 -7.33 -1.46
N ILE A 128 -17.65 -7.95 -1.21
CA ILE A 128 -16.46 -7.25 -0.71
C ILE A 128 -15.91 -6.28 -1.76
N ALA A 129 -15.71 -6.75 -2.99
CA ALA A 129 -15.21 -5.89 -4.07
C ALA A 129 -16.16 -4.72 -4.35
N PHE A 130 -17.45 -4.97 -4.37
CA PHE A 130 -18.48 -3.95 -4.56
C PHE A 130 -18.49 -2.92 -3.41
N THR A 131 -18.45 -3.39 -2.16
CA THR A 131 -18.40 -2.50 -0.98
C THR A 131 -17.17 -1.62 -0.99
N LEU A 132 -15.98 -2.19 -1.31
CA LEU A 132 -14.75 -1.41 -1.44
C LEU A 132 -14.85 -0.36 -2.56
N GLY A 133 -15.46 -0.72 -3.69
CA GLY A 133 -15.68 0.22 -4.80
C GLY A 133 -16.60 1.38 -4.40
N LEU A 134 -17.69 1.09 -3.67
CA LEU A 134 -18.55 2.10 -3.10
C LEU A 134 -17.81 2.97 -2.09
N THR A 135 -17.05 2.39 -1.18
CA THR A 135 -16.28 3.12 -0.17
C THR A 135 -15.34 4.13 -0.83
N LEU A 136 -14.56 3.73 -1.85
CA LEU A 136 -13.68 4.66 -2.55
C LEU A 136 -14.43 5.82 -3.22
N ARG A 137 -15.60 5.55 -3.79
CA ARG A 137 -16.45 6.59 -4.38
C ARG A 137 -16.94 7.58 -3.33
N TYR A 138 -17.39 7.07 -2.18
CA TYR A 138 -17.94 7.90 -1.12
C TYR A 138 -16.89 8.64 -0.30
N VAL A 139 -15.64 8.19 -0.27
CA VAL A 139 -14.54 8.93 0.37
C VAL A 139 -14.39 10.35 -0.20
N SER A 140 -14.45 10.51 -1.52
CA SER A 140 -14.39 11.84 -2.15
C SER A 140 -15.62 12.69 -1.81
N THR A 141 -16.83 12.12 -1.85
CA THR A 141 -18.07 12.81 -1.51
C THR A 141 -18.09 13.27 -0.04
N ILE A 142 -17.71 12.39 0.89
CA ILE A 142 -17.62 12.73 2.32
C ILE A 142 -16.56 13.81 2.57
N SER A 143 -15.45 13.78 1.82
CA SER A 143 -14.41 14.80 1.92
C SER A 143 -14.92 16.19 1.47
N GLU A 144 -15.72 16.23 0.42
CA GLU A 144 -16.37 17.47 -0.03
C GLU A 144 -17.39 17.97 1.01
N GLU A 145 -18.24 17.09 1.52
CA GLU A 145 -19.21 17.44 2.57
C GLU A 145 -18.53 17.93 3.85
N TYR A 146 -17.40 17.30 4.24
CA TYR A 146 -16.60 17.77 5.36
C TYR A 146 -16.12 19.21 5.17
N ASN A 147 -15.64 19.57 3.99
CA ASN A 147 -15.18 20.92 3.70
C ASN A 147 -16.34 21.93 3.78
N ILE A 148 -17.49 21.59 3.21
CA ILE A 148 -18.70 22.44 3.25
C ILE A 148 -19.15 22.69 4.70
N ILE A 149 -19.23 21.63 5.51
CA ILE A 149 -19.63 21.74 6.92
C ILE A 149 -18.59 22.52 7.71
N LYS A 150 -17.30 22.27 7.46
CA LYS A 150 -16.20 22.99 8.11
C LYS A 150 -16.30 24.50 7.80
N GLU A 151 -16.46 24.89 6.55
CA GLU A 151 -16.60 26.29 6.14
C GLU A 151 -17.82 26.94 6.78
N ALA A 152 -18.97 26.26 6.81
CA ALA A 152 -20.18 26.75 7.45
C ALA A 152 -20.00 26.96 8.95
N GLN A 153 -19.31 26.06 9.67
CA GLN A 153 -19.05 26.21 11.09
C GLN A 153 -18.01 27.30 11.38
N THR A 154 -17.01 27.44 10.53
CA THR A 154 -16.02 28.52 10.64
C THR A 154 -16.67 29.89 10.42
N SER A 155 -17.60 30.01 9.49
CA SER A 155 -18.39 31.24 9.27
C SER A 155 -19.28 31.60 10.47
N ARG A 156 -19.65 30.62 11.30
CA ARG A 156 -20.36 30.82 12.58
C ARG A 156 -19.43 31.18 13.75
N GLY A 157 -18.14 31.38 13.48
CA GLY A 157 -17.15 31.75 14.49
C GLY A 157 -16.48 30.57 15.17
N LEU A 158 -16.60 29.33 14.64
CA LEU A 158 -15.90 28.18 15.18
C LEU A 158 -14.43 28.19 14.77
N GLU A 159 -13.54 28.34 15.72
CA GLU A 159 -12.09 28.24 15.52
C GLU A 159 -11.63 26.79 15.81
N LEU A 160 -11.37 26.01 14.76
CA LEU A 160 -10.99 24.58 14.89
C LEU A 160 -9.61 24.39 15.51
N ASP A 161 -8.66 25.27 15.19
CA ASP A 161 -7.26 25.16 15.58
C ASP A 161 -6.88 25.97 16.81
N SER A 162 -7.85 26.63 17.48
CA SER A 162 -7.60 27.45 18.67
C SER A 162 -7.64 26.64 19.97
N GLY A 163 -6.70 26.92 20.87
CA GLY A 163 -6.68 26.43 22.23
C GLY A 163 -5.94 25.10 22.45
N PHE A 164 -6.04 24.58 23.67
CA PHE A 164 -5.41 23.34 24.11
C PHE A 164 -6.03 22.12 23.43
N LEU A 165 -5.29 20.98 23.36
CA LEU A 165 -5.71 19.77 22.64
C LEU A 165 -7.15 19.33 22.90
N LEU A 166 -7.59 19.33 24.16
CA LEU A 166 -8.96 18.95 24.53
C LEU A 166 -10.02 19.90 23.94
N LYS A 167 -9.73 21.20 23.88
CA LYS A 167 -10.62 22.19 23.27
C LYS A 167 -10.71 21.99 21.77
N ARG A 168 -9.60 21.69 21.10
CA ARG A 168 -9.59 21.35 19.65
C ARG A 168 -10.45 20.13 19.36
N ILE A 169 -10.29 19.03 20.14
CA ILE A 169 -11.12 17.82 19.97
C ILE A 169 -12.60 18.17 20.10
N LYS A 170 -12.98 18.98 21.09
CA LYS A 170 -14.36 19.44 21.26
C LYS A 170 -14.84 20.28 20.07
N ASN A 171 -13.99 21.16 19.54
CA ASN A 171 -14.34 21.98 18.38
C ASN A 171 -14.57 21.12 17.12
N TYR A 172 -13.76 20.09 16.89
CA TYR A 172 -13.97 19.13 15.80
C TYR A 172 -15.28 18.36 15.92
N THR A 173 -15.80 18.13 17.13
CA THR A 173 -17.11 17.45 17.32
C THR A 173 -18.25 18.21 16.65
N TYR A 174 -18.20 19.54 16.61
CA TYR A 174 -19.22 20.36 15.94
C TYR A 174 -19.25 20.20 14.42
N VAL A 175 -18.16 19.71 13.82
CA VAL A 175 -18.09 19.35 12.42
C VAL A 175 -18.42 17.88 12.19
N LEU A 176 -17.97 17.00 13.08
CA LEU A 176 -18.14 15.56 12.95
C LEU A 176 -19.59 15.10 13.13
N ILE A 177 -20.34 15.69 14.06
CA ILE A 177 -21.74 15.29 14.29
C ILE A 177 -22.61 15.55 13.05
N PRO A 178 -22.64 16.76 12.46
CA PRO A 178 -23.38 16.99 11.23
C PRO A 178 -22.90 16.13 10.07
N LEU A 179 -21.58 15.87 9.96
CA LEU A 179 -21.03 15.00 8.94
C LEU A 179 -21.54 13.56 9.06
N LEU A 180 -21.60 13.02 10.30
CA LEU A 180 -22.14 11.68 10.55
C LEU A 180 -23.61 11.59 10.17
N ILE A 181 -24.43 12.58 10.54
CA ILE A 181 -25.86 12.61 10.18
C ILE A 181 -26.01 12.59 8.65
N ARG A 182 -25.28 13.47 7.94
CA ARG A 182 -25.27 13.50 6.48
C ARG A 182 -24.81 12.20 5.84
N SER A 183 -23.80 11.56 6.42
CA SER A 183 -23.30 10.29 5.91
C SER A 183 -24.33 9.17 6.04
N ILE A 184 -25.12 9.14 7.14
CA ILE A 184 -26.23 8.20 7.34
C ILE A 184 -27.33 8.46 6.33
N GLU A 185 -27.77 9.72 6.15
CA GLU A 185 -28.77 10.08 5.14
C GLU A 185 -28.35 9.67 3.72
N THR A 186 -27.08 9.85 3.40
CA THR A 186 -26.53 9.46 2.10
C THR A 186 -26.52 7.94 1.93
N ALA A 187 -26.22 7.19 2.98
CA ALA A 187 -26.28 5.74 2.99
C ALA A 187 -27.72 5.23 2.81
N GLU A 188 -28.70 5.82 3.50
CA GLU A 188 -30.13 5.47 3.35
C GLU A 188 -30.64 5.72 1.92
N LYS A 189 -30.31 6.87 1.32
CA LYS A 189 -30.62 7.18 -0.08
C LYS A 189 -30.00 6.17 -1.05
N LEU A 190 -28.77 5.73 -0.78
CA LEU A 190 -28.10 4.71 -1.58
C LEU A 190 -28.81 3.37 -1.48
N VAL A 191 -29.15 2.92 -0.26
CA VAL A 191 -29.87 1.65 -0.04
C VAL A 191 -31.21 1.68 -0.78
N LEU A 192 -31.98 2.75 -0.63
CA LEU A 192 -33.25 2.92 -1.32
C LEU A 192 -33.08 2.85 -2.86
N ALA A 193 -32.09 3.53 -3.39
CA ALA A 193 -31.79 3.49 -4.83
C ALA A 193 -31.37 2.09 -5.31
N MET A 194 -30.69 1.31 -4.48
CA MET A 194 -30.31 -0.07 -4.78
C MET A 194 -31.52 -1.00 -4.76
N GLU A 195 -32.44 -0.82 -3.81
CA GLU A 195 -33.69 -1.58 -3.73
C GLU A 195 -34.60 -1.32 -4.94
N LEU A 196 -34.80 -0.03 -5.30
CA LEU A 196 -35.56 0.36 -6.48
C LEU A 196 -35.01 -0.23 -7.79
N LYS A 197 -33.68 -0.42 -7.86
CA LYS A 197 -33.02 -1.06 -8.99
C LYS A 197 -33.00 -2.58 -8.91
N ALA A 198 -33.69 -3.18 -7.92
CA ALA A 198 -33.69 -4.62 -7.68
C ALA A 198 -32.29 -5.25 -7.63
N PHE A 199 -31.35 -4.55 -6.98
CA PHE A 199 -29.94 -4.96 -6.94
C PHE A 199 -29.74 -6.34 -6.32
N SER A 200 -30.53 -6.70 -5.30
CA SER A 200 -30.48 -7.99 -4.62
C SER A 200 -30.93 -9.16 -5.52
N LEU A 201 -31.84 -8.91 -6.48
CA LEU A 201 -32.38 -9.93 -7.39
C LEU A 201 -31.48 -10.21 -8.59
N ARG A 202 -30.47 -9.40 -8.85
CA ARG A 202 -29.56 -9.60 -9.98
C ARG A 202 -28.62 -10.77 -9.74
N LYS A 203 -29.01 -11.96 -10.17
CA LYS A 203 -28.21 -13.20 -10.10
C LYS A 203 -26.95 -13.17 -10.98
N ASN A 204 -27.03 -12.53 -12.15
CA ASN A 204 -25.90 -12.42 -13.09
C ASN A 204 -25.12 -11.13 -12.83
N ARG A 205 -24.18 -11.22 -11.92
CA ARG A 205 -23.17 -10.17 -11.69
C ARG A 205 -22.15 -10.30 -12.81
N HIS A 206 -22.18 -9.38 -13.76
CA HIS A 206 -21.23 -9.35 -14.86
C HIS A 206 -19.81 -9.20 -14.26
N ARG A 207 -19.11 -10.31 -14.16
CA ARG A 207 -17.66 -10.29 -14.00
C ARG A 207 -17.09 -9.79 -15.30
N THR A 208 -16.45 -8.64 -15.28
CA THR A 208 -15.64 -8.19 -16.40
C THR A 208 -14.47 -9.15 -16.57
N ILE A 209 -14.63 -10.09 -17.52
CA ILE A 209 -13.55 -11.04 -17.85
C ILE A 209 -12.50 -10.25 -18.63
N HIS A 210 -11.55 -9.67 -17.94
CA HIS A 210 -10.35 -9.15 -18.57
C HIS A 210 -9.46 -10.33 -18.97
N LYS A 211 -9.26 -10.52 -20.28
CA LYS A 211 -8.29 -11.49 -20.80
C LYS A 211 -6.88 -10.94 -20.52
N LEU A 212 -6.05 -11.73 -19.86
CA LEU A 212 -4.65 -11.42 -19.65
C LEU A 212 -3.93 -11.28 -21.00
N LYS A 213 -3.08 -10.28 -21.13
CA LYS A 213 -2.20 -10.13 -22.28
C LYS A 213 -1.08 -11.18 -22.22
N PRO A 214 -0.53 -11.63 -23.35
CA PRO A 214 0.56 -12.62 -23.34
C PRO A 214 1.78 -12.14 -22.54
N LEU A 215 2.06 -10.83 -22.51
CA LEU A 215 3.11 -10.22 -21.68
C LEU A 215 2.88 -10.41 -20.19
N ASP A 216 1.61 -10.39 -19.73
CA ASP A 216 1.27 -10.56 -18.34
C ASP A 216 1.56 -11.99 -17.86
N TYR A 217 1.28 -13.00 -18.70
CA TYR A 217 1.64 -14.40 -18.42
C TYR A 217 3.16 -14.58 -18.28
N ILE A 218 3.93 -13.99 -19.20
CA ILE A 218 5.39 -14.08 -19.16
C ILE A 218 5.93 -13.47 -17.86
N LEU A 219 5.45 -12.31 -17.46
CA LEU A 219 5.89 -11.63 -16.24
C LEU A 219 5.52 -12.41 -14.96
N ILE A 220 4.32 -12.99 -14.90
CA ILE A 220 3.89 -13.81 -13.76
C ILE A 220 4.76 -15.07 -13.65
N ILE A 221 4.94 -15.81 -14.76
CA ILE A 221 5.75 -17.03 -14.78
C ILE A 221 7.19 -16.70 -14.39
N PHE A 222 7.77 -15.66 -14.97
CA PHE A 222 9.14 -15.23 -14.67
C PHE A 222 9.31 -14.85 -13.18
N SER A 223 8.36 -14.10 -12.60
CA SER A 223 8.41 -13.74 -11.19
C SER A 223 8.29 -14.95 -10.25
N LEU A 224 7.43 -15.93 -10.60
CA LEU A 224 7.28 -17.18 -9.84
C LEU A 224 8.52 -18.07 -9.95
N ILE A 225 9.16 -18.13 -11.11
CA ILE A 225 10.43 -18.87 -11.31
C ILE A 225 11.52 -18.26 -10.41
N ILE A 226 11.67 -16.94 -10.39
CA ILE A 226 12.66 -16.26 -9.54
C ILE A 226 12.39 -16.58 -8.06
N LEU A 227 11.13 -16.55 -7.64
CA LEU A 227 10.76 -16.91 -6.28
C LEU A 227 11.10 -18.37 -5.96
N GLY A 228 10.75 -19.30 -6.84
CA GLY A 228 11.05 -20.72 -6.68
C GLY A 228 12.56 -21.01 -6.61
N LEU A 229 13.34 -20.39 -7.52
CA LEU A 229 14.81 -20.51 -7.50
C LEU A 229 15.44 -19.91 -6.25
N SER A 230 14.93 -18.77 -5.77
CA SER A 230 15.45 -18.18 -4.51
C SER A 230 15.15 -19.05 -3.31
N ILE A 231 13.96 -19.62 -3.20
CA ILE A 231 13.62 -20.57 -2.13
C ILE A 231 14.52 -21.80 -2.20
N ALA A 232 14.65 -22.43 -3.37
CA ALA A 232 15.50 -23.61 -3.56
C ALA A 232 16.97 -23.34 -3.21
N TYR A 233 17.51 -22.19 -3.61
CA TYR A 233 18.89 -21.79 -3.30
C TYR A 233 19.11 -21.66 -1.79
N TYR A 234 18.18 -20.99 -1.08
CA TYR A 234 18.32 -20.80 0.38
C TYR A 234 18.04 -22.06 1.18
N THR A 235 17.12 -22.92 0.76
CA THR A 235 16.91 -24.23 1.42
C THR A 235 18.13 -25.13 1.27
N LEU A 236 18.78 -25.15 0.10
CA LEU A 236 20.02 -25.91 -0.11
C LEU A 236 21.22 -25.34 0.65
N LYS A 237 21.25 -24.05 0.94
CA LYS A 237 22.31 -23.40 1.72
C LYS A 237 22.18 -23.62 3.24
N VAL A 238 20.97 -23.95 3.71
CA VAL A 238 20.68 -24.22 5.14
C VAL A 238 20.85 -25.69 5.51
N ILE A 239 20.78 -26.60 4.53
CA ILE A 239 21.10 -28.02 4.69
C ILE A 239 22.60 -28.23 4.53
#